data_ca3bfad9671db8da143440650d365031
#
_entry.id   ca3bfad9671db8da143440650d365031
#
_cell.length_a   1.000
_cell.length_b   1.000
_cell.length_c   1.000
_cell.angle_alpha   90.00
_cell.angle_beta   90.00
_cell.angle_gamma   90.00
#
_symmetry.space_group_name_H-M   'P 1'
#
loop_
_entity.id
_entity.type
_entity.pdbx_description
1 polymer ?
#
loop_
_entity_poly.entity_id
_entity_poly.type
_entity_poly.pdbx_seq_one_letter_code
_entity_poly.pdbx_strand_id
1 'polypeptide(L)'
;MTLNLNISALTDLAIKAAINAGKEILDVYYNADFNIEFKADNSPLTIADKRAHNAISEILAQSEIPVLSEEGRAIPFEERKSWKLFWLVDPLDGTKEFVKRNDEFTVNIALIENSTPIAGVVYVPVTKDFYWSNLEGSFKAFAEDENGPFSNIQKLPLNQKKNSFVIAGSKSHMNAETERYIQALDTKGKTVEMKSKGSSLKICMVAEGNADIYPRLAPTMEWDTAAGHAIVKFAGKEILQFENGEPLVYNKEHLLNPWFIVE
;
A
#
# COMPACT_ATOMS: atom_id res chain seq x y z
N MET A 1 -30.24 -5.75 -5.77
CA MET A 1 -29.96 -6.28 -4.43
C MET A 1 -28.64 -5.70 -4.00
N THR A 2 -28.64 -4.74 -3.10
CA THR A 2 -27.42 -4.28 -2.41
C THR A 2 -27.00 -5.44 -1.51
N LEU A 3 -25.91 -6.12 -1.86
CA LEU A 3 -25.23 -7.02 -0.95
C LEU A 3 -24.90 -6.20 0.31
N ASN A 4 -25.45 -6.62 1.44
CA ASN A 4 -25.12 -6.03 2.74
C ASN A 4 -23.72 -6.53 3.09
N LEU A 5 -22.69 -5.94 2.43
CA LEU A 5 -21.29 -6.34 2.58
C LEU A 5 -20.83 -5.97 3.99
N ASN A 6 -20.44 -6.97 4.76
CA ASN A 6 -19.77 -6.71 6.04
C ASN A 6 -18.31 -6.33 5.77
N ILE A 7 -18.08 -5.04 5.49
CA ILE A 7 -16.74 -4.51 5.19
C ILE A 7 -15.75 -4.77 6.33
N SER A 8 -16.21 -4.76 7.59
CA SER A 8 -15.35 -5.08 8.73
C SER A 8 -14.84 -6.51 8.64
N ALA A 9 -15.72 -7.50 8.39
CA ALA A 9 -15.31 -8.90 8.23
C ALA A 9 -14.39 -9.12 7.02
N LEU A 10 -14.60 -8.38 5.92
CA LEU A 10 -13.70 -8.42 4.77
C LEU A 10 -12.34 -7.80 5.10
N THR A 11 -12.32 -6.72 5.89
CA THR A 11 -11.06 -6.13 6.38
C THR A 11 -10.31 -7.11 7.27
N ASP A 12 -10.99 -7.81 8.19
CA ASP A 12 -10.38 -8.84 9.04
C ASP A 12 -9.80 -9.99 8.20
N LEU A 13 -10.47 -10.37 7.12
CA LEU A 13 -9.97 -11.37 6.17
C LEU A 13 -8.69 -10.89 5.47
N ALA A 14 -8.65 -9.63 5.04
CA ALA A 14 -7.45 -9.02 4.43
C ALA A 14 -6.29 -8.92 5.42
N ILE A 15 -6.55 -8.56 6.68
CA ILE A 15 -5.56 -8.54 7.75
C ILE A 15 -4.96 -9.94 7.94
N LYS A 16 -5.80 -10.97 8.03
CA LYS A 16 -5.34 -12.37 8.13
C LYS A 16 -4.50 -12.78 6.92
N ALA A 17 -4.89 -12.38 5.72
CA ALA A 17 -4.15 -12.63 4.49
C ALA A 17 -2.77 -11.95 4.53
N ALA A 18 -2.70 -10.68 4.94
CA ALA A 18 -1.45 -9.94 5.03
C ALA A 18 -0.48 -10.54 6.06
N ILE A 19 -0.98 -11.01 7.22
CA ILE A 19 -0.17 -11.70 8.23
C ILE A 19 0.45 -12.97 7.65
N ASN A 20 -0.35 -13.80 6.96
CA ASN A 20 0.15 -15.04 6.38
C ASN A 20 1.17 -14.78 5.26
N ALA A 21 0.91 -13.81 4.40
CA ALA A 21 1.89 -13.38 3.41
C ALA A 21 3.19 -12.92 4.05
N GLY A 22 3.12 -12.12 5.11
CA GLY A 22 4.30 -11.64 5.84
C GLY A 22 5.16 -12.78 6.39
N LYS A 23 4.55 -13.87 6.90
CA LYS A 23 5.29 -15.07 7.33
C LYS A 23 6.07 -15.70 6.18
N GLU A 24 5.41 -15.88 5.05
CA GLU A 24 6.03 -16.43 3.85
C GLU A 24 7.19 -15.57 3.33
N ILE A 25 7.01 -14.25 3.35
CA ILE A 25 8.05 -13.29 2.98
C ILE A 25 9.24 -13.37 3.94
N LEU A 26 8.97 -13.34 5.27
CA LEU A 26 10.03 -13.34 6.28
C LEU A 26 10.81 -14.66 6.31
N ASP A 27 10.16 -15.80 6.04
CA ASP A 27 10.86 -17.07 5.91
C ASP A 27 11.93 -17.01 4.80
N VAL A 28 11.57 -16.46 3.64
CA VAL A 28 12.55 -16.25 2.55
C VAL A 28 13.56 -15.17 2.93
N TYR A 29 13.10 -14.05 3.50
CA TYR A 29 13.95 -12.91 3.84
C TYR A 29 15.08 -13.26 4.79
N TYR A 30 14.82 -14.09 5.80
CA TYR A 30 15.84 -14.49 6.78
C TYR A 30 16.61 -15.74 6.42
N ASN A 31 16.03 -16.66 5.64
CA ASN A 31 16.62 -18.00 5.41
C ASN A 31 17.23 -18.18 4.02
N ALA A 32 16.92 -17.32 3.03
CA ALA A 32 17.52 -17.43 1.70
C ALA A 32 18.94 -16.85 1.65
N ASP A 33 19.81 -17.49 0.88
CA ASP A 33 21.14 -16.96 0.56
C ASP A 33 21.04 -16.04 -0.66
N PHE A 34 21.08 -14.74 -0.42
CA PHE A 34 21.01 -13.70 -1.46
C PHE A 34 22.31 -13.57 -2.28
N ASN A 35 23.41 -14.25 -1.89
CA ASN A 35 24.67 -14.25 -2.62
C ASN A 35 24.73 -15.31 -3.72
N ILE A 36 23.76 -16.22 -3.77
CA ILE A 36 23.68 -17.23 -4.83
C ILE A 36 23.03 -16.58 -6.05
N GLU A 37 23.71 -16.65 -7.22
CA GLU A 37 23.11 -16.29 -8.50
C GLU A 37 22.03 -17.32 -8.86
N PHE A 38 20.78 -16.91 -8.69
CA PHE A 38 19.62 -17.69 -9.16
C PHE A 38 19.33 -17.36 -10.63
N LYS A 39 18.78 -18.34 -11.36
CA LYS A 39 18.10 -18.02 -12.61
C LYS A 39 16.98 -17.02 -12.32
N ALA A 40 16.68 -16.12 -13.26
CA ALA A 40 15.81 -14.97 -13.07
C ALA A 40 14.43 -15.29 -12.43
N ASP A 41 13.91 -16.51 -12.66
CA ASP A 41 12.60 -17.00 -12.17
C ASP A 41 12.67 -17.70 -10.79
N ASN A 42 13.84 -17.85 -10.19
CA ASN A 42 14.06 -18.50 -8.89
C ASN A 42 14.86 -17.63 -7.91
N SER A 43 14.90 -16.33 -8.10
CA SER A 43 15.54 -15.44 -7.13
C SER A 43 14.77 -15.46 -5.79
N PRO A 44 15.42 -15.17 -4.65
CA PRO A 44 14.74 -15.05 -3.35
C PRO A 44 13.53 -14.08 -3.41
N LEU A 45 13.66 -12.98 -4.15
CA LEU A 45 12.57 -12.05 -4.38
C LEU A 45 11.37 -12.73 -5.04
N THR A 46 11.58 -13.36 -6.21
CA THR A 46 10.51 -14.05 -6.95
C THR A 46 9.86 -15.18 -6.12
N ILE A 47 10.63 -15.87 -5.28
CA ILE A 47 10.10 -16.90 -4.37
C ILE A 47 9.22 -16.27 -3.30
N ALA A 48 9.67 -15.17 -2.69
CA ALA A 48 8.90 -14.45 -1.66
C ALA A 48 7.59 -13.92 -2.22
N ASP A 49 7.62 -13.27 -3.40
CA ASP A 49 6.44 -12.76 -4.10
C ASP A 49 5.41 -13.85 -4.37
N LYS A 50 5.83 -14.97 -4.97
CA LYS A 50 4.93 -16.09 -5.30
C LYS A 50 4.33 -16.73 -4.06
N ARG A 51 5.13 -16.93 -3.00
CA ARG A 51 4.66 -17.52 -1.76
C ARG A 51 3.65 -16.58 -1.07
N ALA A 52 3.93 -15.28 -1.03
CA ALA A 52 3.03 -14.27 -0.49
C ALA A 52 1.71 -14.21 -1.28
N HIS A 53 1.79 -14.17 -2.62
CA HIS A 53 0.63 -14.20 -3.50
C HIS A 53 -0.28 -15.40 -3.23
N ASN A 54 0.30 -16.61 -3.13
CA ASN A 54 -0.45 -17.82 -2.88
C ASN A 54 -1.15 -17.79 -1.52
N ALA A 55 -0.44 -17.37 -0.46
CA ALA A 55 -1.00 -17.24 0.89
C ALA A 55 -2.16 -16.24 0.95
N ILE A 56 -2.04 -15.10 0.25
CA ILE A 56 -3.11 -14.11 0.15
C ILE A 56 -4.31 -14.69 -0.61
N SER A 57 -4.06 -15.27 -1.78
CA SER A 57 -5.10 -15.78 -2.66
C SER A 57 -5.93 -16.88 -2.02
N GLU A 58 -5.30 -17.81 -1.28
CA GLU A 58 -5.98 -18.87 -0.54
C GLU A 58 -6.96 -18.31 0.51
N ILE A 59 -6.56 -17.27 1.24
CA ILE A 59 -7.41 -16.67 2.27
C ILE A 59 -8.52 -15.84 1.64
N LEU A 60 -8.19 -14.98 0.67
CA LEU A 60 -9.18 -14.11 0.03
C LEU A 60 -10.24 -14.88 -0.79
N ALA A 61 -9.92 -16.09 -1.27
CA ALA A 61 -10.87 -16.96 -1.94
C ALA A 61 -12.12 -17.28 -1.09
N GLN A 62 -12.02 -17.22 0.25
CA GLN A 62 -13.15 -17.42 1.16
C GLN A 62 -14.26 -16.36 0.99
N SER A 63 -13.92 -15.21 0.40
CA SER A 63 -14.89 -14.13 0.14
C SER A 63 -15.67 -14.29 -1.16
N GLU A 64 -15.25 -15.20 -2.04
CA GLU A 64 -15.77 -15.35 -3.41
C GLU A 64 -15.67 -14.05 -4.26
N ILE A 65 -14.88 -13.07 -3.80
CA ILE A 65 -14.64 -11.81 -4.49
C ILE A 65 -13.42 -11.97 -5.40
N PRO A 66 -13.48 -11.53 -6.68
CA PRO A 66 -12.34 -11.60 -7.60
C PRO A 66 -11.09 -10.93 -7.05
N VAL A 67 -9.92 -11.49 -7.37
CA VAL A 67 -8.61 -10.94 -6.98
C VAL A 67 -7.84 -10.52 -8.22
N LEU A 68 -7.42 -9.26 -8.26
CA LEU A 68 -6.42 -8.73 -9.21
C LEU A 68 -5.12 -8.51 -8.42
N SER A 69 -4.09 -9.29 -8.74
CA SER A 69 -2.82 -9.26 -8.04
C SER A 69 -1.67 -9.08 -9.02
N GLU A 70 -0.63 -8.36 -8.62
CA GLU A 70 0.60 -8.18 -9.41
C GLU A 70 1.21 -9.51 -9.83
N GLU A 71 1.32 -10.46 -8.90
CA GLU A 71 1.89 -11.79 -9.10
C GLU A 71 0.87 -12.83 -9.63
N GLY A 72 -0.35 -12.39 -9.88
CA GLY A 72 -1.41 -13.24 -10.40
C GLY A 72 -1.32 -13.46 -11.91
N ARG A 73 -2.26 -14.24 -12.43
CA ARG A 73 -2.41 -14.33 -13.89
C ARG A 73 -2.75 -12.97 -14.49
N ALA A 74 -2.28 -12.71 -15.70
CA ALA A 74 -2.73 -11.55 -16.45
C ALA A 74 -4.24 -11.65 -16.71
N ILE A 75 -5.03 -10.70 -16.19
CA ILE A 75 -6.48 -10.64 -16.37
C ILE A 75 -6.79 -9.55 -17.40
N PRO A 76 -7.30 -9.90 -18.61
CA PRO A 76 -7.64 -8.92 -19.62
C PRO A 76 -8.69 -7.93 -19.12
N PHE A 77 -8.63 -6.67 -19.61
CA PHE A 77 -9.61 -5.65 -19.24
C PHE A 77 -11.05 -6.08 -19.53
N GLU A 78 -11.28 -6.76 -20.65
CA GLU A 78 -12.60 -7.27 -21.03
C GLU A 78 -13.22 -8.21 -20.00
N GLU A 79 -12.40 -8.97 -19.27
CA GLU A 79 -12.85 -9.83 -18.17
C GLU A 79 -13.20 -9.02 -16.91
N ARG A 80 -12.34 -8.06 -16.54
CA ARG A 80 -12.45 -7.33 -15.27
C ARG A 80 -13.22 -6.00 -15.34
N LYS A 81 -13.51 -5.45 -16.53
CA LYS A 81 -14.21 -4.17 -16.69
C LYS A 81 -15.62 -4.14 -16.06
N SER A 82 -16.25 -5.32 -15.90
CA SER A 82 -17.56 -5.46 -15.25
C SER A 82 -17.49 -5.68 -13.73
N TRP A 83 -16.29 -5.81 -13.17
CA TRP A 83 -16.14 -6.04 -11.74
C TRP A 83 -16.50 -4.78 -10.95
N LYS A 84 -17.57 -4.88 -10.19
CA LYS A 84 -17.98 -3.80 -9.29
C LYS A 84 -17.29 -3.87 -7.94
N LEU A 85 -16.88 -5.07 -7.54
CA LEU A 85 -16.19 -5.36 -6.29
C LEU A 85 -15.07 -6.36 -6.57
N PHE A 86 -13.84 -6.04 -6.12
CA PHE A 86 -12.69 -6.92 -6.28
C PHE A 86 -11.58 -6.56 -5.29
N TRP A 87 -10.72 -7.52 -5.01
CA TRP A 87 -9.48 -7.32 -4.29
C TRP A 87 -8.37 -6.87 -5.24
N LEU A 88 -7.63 -5.85 -4.85
CA LEU A 88 -6.44 -5.39 -5.56
C LEU A 88 -5.23 -5.55 -4.65
N VAL A 89 -4.24 -6.33 -5.10
CA VAL A 89 -3.20 -6.88 -4.23
C VAL A 89 -1.82 -6.65 -4.83
N ASP A 90 -0.91 -6.13 -4.01
CA ASP A 90 0.52 -6.23 -4.19
C ASP A 90 1.09 -7.09 -3.05
N PRO A 91 1.54 -8.31 -3.36
CA PRO A 91 2.01 -9.24 -2.32
C PRO A 91 3.31 -8.80 -1.64
N LEU A 92 4.17 -8.05 -2.35
CA LEU A 92 5.45 -7.57 -1.84
C LEU A 92 5.86 -6.26 -2.53
N ASP A 93 5.27 -5.14 -2.14
CA ASP A 93 5.71 -3.81 -2.58
C ASP A 93 7.04 -3.44 -1.93
N GLY A 94 7.94 -2.89 -2.74
CA GLY A 94 9.28 -2.51 -2.29
C GLY A 94 10.33 -3.58 -2.56
N THR A 95 10.36 -4.09 -3.78
CA THR A 95 11.33 -5.11 -4.22
C THR A 95 12.78 -4.67 -4.04
N LYS A 96 13.08 -3.37 -4.23
CA LYS A 96 14.41 -2.80 -3.97
C LYS A 96 14.75 -2.81 -2.48
N GLU A 97 13.78 -2.54 -1.64
CA GLU A 97 13.87 -2.53 -0.18
C GLU A 97 14.12 -3.96 0.33
N PHE A 98 13.42 -4.94 -0.21
CA PHE A 98 13.60 -6.35 0.10
C PHE A 98 15.03 -6.82 -0.26
N VAL A 99 15.49 -6.57 -1.49
CA VAL A 99 16.84 -6.95 -1.94
C VAL A 99 17.94 -6.25 -1.16
N LYS A 100 17.77 -4.96 -0.82
CA LYS A 100 18.72 -4.18 -0.02
C LYS A 100 18.65 -4.47 1.48
N ARG A 101 17.69 -5.27 1.92
CA ARG A 101 17.50 -5.64 3.33
C ARG A 101 17.37 -4.42 4.24
N ASN A 102 16.58 -3.42 3.83
CA ASN A 102 16.34 -2.20 4.61
C ASN A 102 15.02 -2.20 5.41
N ASP A 103 14.28 -3.34 5.38
CA ASP A 103 13.09 -3.61 6.18
C ASP A 103 11.84 -2.76 5.82
N GLU A 104 11.88 -1.99 4.73
CA GLU A 104 10.83 -1.04 4.35
C GLU A 104 9.93 -1.56 3.20
N PHE A 105 9.72 -2.86 3.08
CA PHE A 105 8.77 -3.47 2.15
C PHE A 105 7.43 -3.77 2.81
N THR A 106 6.36 -3.80 2.02
CA THR A 106 5.00 -3.96 2.54
C THR A 106 4.18 -5.00 1.78
N VAL A 107 3.15 -5.55 2.44
CA VAL A 107 2.04 -6.28 1.81
C VAL A 107 0.88 -5.31 1.69
N ASN A 108 0.33 -5.16 0.48
CA ASN A 108 -0.77 -4.23 0.21
C ASN A 108 -1.99 -5.00 -0.29
N ILE A 109 -3.12 -4.87 0.41
CA ILE A 109 -4.39 -5.48 0.05
C ILE A 109 -5.49 -4.43 0.12
N ALA A 110 -6.18 -4.18 -0.98
CA ALA A 110 -7.29 -3.23 -1.06
C ALA A 110 -8.58 -3.92 -1.51
N LEU A 111 -9.71 -3.49 -0.98
CA LEU A 111 -11.03 -3.80 -1.49
C LEU A 111 -11.55 -2.61 -2.28
N ILE A 112 -11.83 -2.84 -3.55
CA ILE A 112 -12.28 -1.82 -4.49
C ILE A 112 -13.75 -2.04 -4.80
N GLU A 113 -14.57 -0.99 -4.66
CA GLU A 113 -15.95 -0.97 -5.10
C GLU A 113 -16.17 0.18 -6.09
N ASN A 114 -16.71 -0.11 -7.28
CA ASN A 114 -16.97 0.87 -8.32
C ASN A 114 -15.78 1.82 -8.55
N SER A 115 -14.60 1.24 -8.77
CA SER A 115 -13.31 1.92 -9.02
C SER A 115 -12.80 2.78 -7.85
N THR A 116 -13.36 2.65 -6.66
CA THR A 116 -13.00 3.41 -5.46
C THR A 116 -12.56 2.46 -4.35
N PRO A 117 -11.47 2.72 -3.63
CA PRO A 117 -11.07 1.89 -2.50
C PRO A 117 -12.00 2.15 -1.30
N ILE A 118 -12.55 1.06 -0.72
CA ILE A 118 -13.47 1.07 0.42
C ILE A 118 -12.91 0.42 1.68
N ALA A 119 -11.84 -0.36 1.54
CA ALA A 119 -11.03 -0.86 2.63
C ALA A 119 -9.60 -1.11 2.14
N GLY A 120 -8.63 -1.06 3.04
CA GLY A 120 -7.23 -1.31 2.70
C GLY A 120 -6.43 -1.77 3.90
N VAL A 121 -5.43 -2.59 3.63
CA VAL A 121 -4.45 -3.09 4.59
C VAL A 121 -3.05 -2.87 4.00
N VAL A 122 -2.18 -2.23 4.77
CA VAL A 122 -0.74 -2.15 4.52
C VAL A 122 -0.03 -2.74 5.73
N TYR A 123 0.72 -3.80 5.50
CA TYR A 123 1.47 -4.50 6.55
C TYR A 123 2.96 -4.44 6.27
N VAL A 124 3.75 -4.11 7.28
CA VAL A 124 5.22 -4.12 7.25
C VAL A 124 5.70 -5.38 7.97
N PRO A 125 6.10 -6.45 7.28
CA PRO A 125 6.38 -7.73 7.93
C PRO A 125 7.50 -7.67 8.98
N VAL A 126 8.58 -6.92 8.71
CA VAL A 126 9.74 -6.86 9.60
C VAL A 126 9.45 -6.12 10.90
N THR A 127 8.83 -4.95 10.81
CA THR A 127 8.52 -4.12 11.99
C THR A 127 7.20 -4.51 12.64
N LYS A 128 6.39 -5.34 11.97
CA LYS A 128 5.03 -5.73 12.38
C LYS A 128 4.05 -4.55 12.52
N ASP A 129 4.35 -3.42 11.86
CA ASP A 129 3.42 -2.31 11.79
C ASP A 129 2.27 -2.64 10.83
N PHE A 130 1.06 -2.41 11.29
CA PHE A 130 -0.17 -2.52 10.51
C PHE A 130 -0.83 -1.18 10.35
N TYR A 131 -1.32 -0.95 9.13
CA TYR A 131 -2.25 0.12 8.79
C TYR A 131 -3.45 -0.52 8.11
N TRP A 132 -4.65 -0.15 8.54
CA TRP A 132 -5.86 -0.60 7.86
C TRP A 132 -6.94 0.46 7.90
N SER A 133 -7.89 0.34 7.01
CA SER A 133 -9.07 1.18 6.98
C SER A 133 -10.32 0.38 6.61
N ASN A 134 -11.43 0.85 7.10
CA ASN A 134 -12.77 0.45 6.74
C ASN A 134 -13.70 1.65 6.88
N LEU A 135 -15.02 1.44 6.80
CA LEU A 135 -16.02 2.52 6.91
C LEU A 135 -16.01 3.25 8.28
N GLU A 136 -15.36 2.71 9.31
CA GLU A 136 -15.27 3.30 10.65
C GLU A 136 -14.09 4.29 10.78
N GLY A 137 -13.14 4.21 9.83
CA GLY A 137 -11.96 5.06 9.80
C GLY A 137 -10.69 4.33 9.42
N SER A 138 -9.56 4.98 9.66
CA SER A 138 -8.24 4.42 9.46
C SER A 138 -7.52 4.25 10.79
N PHE A 139 -6.73 3.20 10.87
CA PHE A 139 -6.08 2.78 12.10
C PHE A 139 -4.64 2.35 11.85
N LYS A 140 -3.83 2.51 12.87
CA LYS A 140 -2.49 1.93 12.97
C LYS A 140 -2.40 1.07 14.23
N ALA A 141 -1.69 -0.04 14.14
CA ALA A 141 -1.36 -0.87 15.28
C ALA A 141 -0.04 -1.61 15.06
N PHE A 142 0.38 -2.31 16.07
CA PHE A 142 1.52 -3.22 16.06
C PHE A 142 1.03 -4.64 16.34
N ALA A 143 1.46 -5.62 15.55
CA ALA A 143 1.17 -7.02 15.82
C ALA A 143 2.21 -7.56 16.81
N GLU A 144 1.77 -8.01 17.99
CA GLU A 144 2.68 -8.52 19.02
C GLU A 144 3.33 -9.85 18.61
N ASP A 145 2.54 -10.72 18.00
CA ASP A 145 3.01 -12.00 17.46
C ASP A 145 2.44 -12.28 16.06
N GLU A 146 2.78 -13.43 15.49
CA GLU A 146 2.34 -13.86 14.17
C GLU A 146 0.85 -14.21 14.05
N ASN A 147 0.12 -14.29 15.16
CA ASN A 147 -1.30 -14.65 15.24
C ASN A 147 -2.05 -13.81 16.27
N GLY A 148 -1.33 -12.92 16.95
CA GLY A 148 -1.80 -12.27 18.16
C GLY A 148 -2.73 -11.08 17.92
N PRO A 149 -3.34 -10.61 19.01
CA PRO A 149 -4.10 -9.38 18.96
C PRO A 149 -3.19 -8.20 18.63
N PHE A 150 -3.78 -7.19 18.02
CA PHE A 150 -3.08 -5.91 17.85
C PHE A 150 -2.92 -5.21 19.20
N SER A 151 -1.74 -4.67 19.45
CA SER A 151 -1.50 -3.74 20.54
C SER A 151 -1.45 -2.30 20.03
N ASN A 152 -1.75 -1.35 20.89
CA ASN A 152 -1.66 0.08 20.64
C ASN A 152 -2.43 0.53 19.39
N ILE A 153 -3.69 0.09 19.23
CA ILE A 153 -4.54 0.55 18.13
C ILE A 153 -4.76 2.06 18.26
N GLN A 154 -4.35 2.79 17.26
CA GLN A 154 -4.48 4.24 17.17
C GLN A 154 -5.31 4.62 15.93
N LYS A 155 -6.31 5.48 16.13
CA LYS A 155 -7.07 6.03 15.02
C LYS A 155 -6.26 7.14 14.32
N LEU A 156 -6.26 7.12 12.99
CA LEU A 156 -5.57 8.11 12.18
C LEU A 156 -6.50 9.28 11.80
N PRO A 157 -5.97 10.50 11.58
CA PRO A 157 -4.57 10.88 11.78
C PRO A 157 -4.18 10.97 13.26
N LEU A 158 -2.88 10.81 13.56
CA LEU A 158 -2.35 11.00 14.90
C LEU A 158 -2.31 12.50 15.22
N ASN A 159 -2.71 12.86 16.46
CA ASN A 159 -2.66 14.25 16.92
C ASN A 159 -1.22 14.69 17.25
N GLN A 160 -0.41 14.92 16.24
CA GLN A 160 0.98 15.37 16.41
C GLN A 160 1.14 16.85 16.04
N LYS A 161 1.76 17.64 16.95
CA LYS A 161 2.17 19.00 16.63
C LYS A 161 3.46 18.94 15.81
N LYS A 162 3.44 19.51 14.61
CA LYS A 162 4.62 19.65 13.74
C LYS A 162 5.02 21.12 13.63
N ASN A 163 6.33 21.40 13.77
CA ASN A 163 6.87 22.74 13.59
C ASN A 163 7.37 22.99 12.15
N SER A 164 7.48 21.92 11.34
CA SER A 164 7.93 21.94 9.95
C SER A 164 6.79 21.50 9.00
N PHE A 165 6.92 21.87 7.74
CA PHE A 165 6.18 21.28 6.63
C PHE A 165 6.92 20.03 6.15
N VAL A 166 6.34 18.86 6.36
CA VAL A 166 7.02 17.59 6.10
C VAL A 166 6.56 17.01 4.76
N ILE A 167 7.52 16.78 3.87
CA ILE A 167 7.30 16.14 2.57
C ILE A 167 7.79 14.70 2.66
N ALA A 168 6.90 13.73 2.42
CA ALA A 168 7.31 12.36 2.20
C ALA A 168 7.90 12.22 0.79
N GLY A 169 9.04 11.56 0.66
CA GLY A 169 9.73 11.42 -0.62
C GLY A 169 10.57 10.17 -0.71
N SER A 170 11.12 9.93 -1.89
CA SER A 170 12.08 8.85 -2.10
C SER A 170 13.38 9.47 -2.63
N LYS A 171 14.48 9.19 -1.95
CA LYS A 171 15.81 9.63 -2.41
C LYS A 171 16.17 9.05 -3.79
N SER A 172 15.65 7.87 -4.11
CA SER A 172 15.93 7.16 -5.36
C SER A 172 15.01 7.53 -6.54
N HIS A 173 13.96 8.33 -6.30
CA HIS A 173 12.97 8.72 -7.31
C HIS A 173 12.73 10.24 -7.34
N MET A 174 13.70 11.02 -6.87
CA MET A 174 13.69 12.47 -7.04
C MET A 174 14.05 12.78 -8.50
N ASN A 175 13.09 13.33 -9.24
CA ASN A 175 13.30 13.81 -10.60
C ASN A 175 13.06 15.32 -10.67
N ALA A 176 13.40 15.93 -11.80
CA ALA A 176 13.30 17.38 -11.97
C ALA A 176 11.87 17.93 -11.82
N GLU A 177 10.87 17.12 -12.19
CA GLU A 177 9.44 17.47 -12.04
C GLU A 177 9.06 17.54 -10.56
N THR A 178 9.44 16.54 -9.77
CA THR A 178 9.20 16.49 -8.32
C THR A 178 9.93 17.63 -7.62
N GLU A 179 11.19 17.92 -7.98
CA GLU A 179 11.95 19.05 -7.41
C GLU A 179 11.26 20.38 -7.69
N ARG A 180 10.85 20.63 -8.95
CA ARG A 180 10.12 21.85 -9.33
C ARG A 180 8.80 22.00 -8.56
N TYR A 181 8.06 20.91 -8.42
CA TYR A 181 6.82 20.90 -7.65
C TYR A 181 7.08 21.28 -6.18
N ILE A 182 8.06 20.66 -5.54
CA ILE A 182 8.42 20.94 -4.14
C ILE A 182 8.86 22.40 -3.95
N GLN A 183 9.64 22.95 -4.87
CA GLN A 183 10.08 24.36 -4.82
C GLN A 183 8.92 25.36 -4.97
N ALA A 184 7.84 24.96 -5.66
CA ALA A 184 6.66 25.79 -5.87
C ALA A 184 5.61 25.69 -4.74
N LEU A 185 5.80 24.77 -3.77
CA LEU A 185 4.83 24.56 -2.69
C LEU A 185 4.76 25.78 -1.77
N ASP A 186 3.53 26.23 -1.49
CA ASP A 186 3.27 27.19 -0.41
C ASP A 186 3.30 26.49 0.95
N THR A 187 4.41 26.60 1.62
CA THR A 187 4.63 26.02 2.96
C THR A 187 4.15 26.92 4.09
N LYS A 188 3.49 28.05 3.77
CA LYS A 188 3.01 29.07 4.74
C LYS A 188 4.12 29.54 5.68
N GLY A 189 5.33 29.66 5.15
CA GLY A 189 6.52 30.13 5.90
C GLY A 189 7.14 29.12 6.86
N LYS A 190 6.66 27.87 6.88
CA LYS A 190 7.28 26.81 7.68
C LYS A 190 8.58 26.32 7.03
N THR A 191 9.51 25.90 7.85
CA THR A 191 10.69 25.14 7.39
C THR A 191 10.26 23.83 6.74
N VAL A 192 10.88 23.51 5.60
CA VAL A 192 10.60 22.25 4.87
C VAL A 192 11.51 21.14 5.39
N GLU A 193 10.94 20.01 5.71
CA GLU A 193 11.64 18.80 6.08
C GLU A 193 11.28 17.67 5.09
N MET A 194 12.31 16.95 4.60
CA MET A 194 12.14 15.80 3.73
C MET A 194 12.32 14.52 4.54
N LYS A 195 11.29 13.65 4.54
CA LYS A 195 11.37 12.32 5.14
C LYS A 195 11.25 11.24 4.06
N SER A 196 12.19 10.28 4.08
CA SER A 196 12.22 9.19 3.12
C SER A 196 11.79 7.89 3.78
N LYS A 197 10.92 7.16 3.09
CA LYS A 197 10.52 5.79 3.41
C LYS A 197 10.40 4.98 2.11
N GLY A 198 10.53 3.65 2.22
CA GLY A 198 10.27 2.71 1.12
C GLY A 198 8.77 2.49 0.89
N SER A 199 8.44 1.83 -0.22
CA SER A 199 7.14 1.24 -0.49
C SER A 199 5.95 2.19 -0.23
N SER A 200 4.79 1.66 0.10
CA SER A 200 3.55 2.35 0.47
C SER A 200 3.62 3.11 1.79
N LEU A 201 4.71 2.98 2.56
CA LEU A 201 4.91 3.70 3.83
C LEU A 201 4.86 5.22 3.68
N LYS A 202 5.20 5.78 2.51
CA LYS A 202 5.08 7.22 2.23
C LYS A 202 3.63 7.70 2.27
N ILE A 203 2.71 6.87 1.76
CA ILE A 203 1.27 7.14 1.82
C ILE A 203 0.81 7.04 3.28
N CYS A 204 1.25 6.00 4.00
CA CYS A 204 0.92 5.84 5.43
C CYS A 204 1.41 7.02 6.28
N MET A 205 2.58 7.59 6.00
CA MET A 205 3.07 8.78 6.70
C MET A 205 2.13 9.98 6.55
N VAL A 206 1.51 10.15 5.38
CA VAL A 206 0.51 11.21 5.18
C VAL A 206 -0.77 10.89 5.95
N ALA A 207 -1.24 9.64 5.94
CA ALA A 207 -2.39 9.21 6.73
C ALA A 207 -2.19 9.40 8.24
N GLU A 208 -0.99 9.14 8.75
CA GLU A 208 -0.62 9.39 10.15
C GLU A 208 -0.60 10.87 10.52
N GLY A 209 -0.43 11.75 9.55
CA GLY A 209 -0.11 13.15 9.78
C GLY A 209 1.39 13.41 10.03
N ASN A 210 2.25 12.41 9.89
CA ASN A 210 3.72 12.52 10.00
C ASN A 210 4.35 13.22 8.79
N ALA A 211 3.67 13.19 7.64
CA ALA A 211 3.97 14.03 6.49
C ALA A 211 2.73 14.87 6.14
N ASP A 212 2.97 16.04 5.54
CA ASP A 212 1.91 16.93 5.07
C ASP A 212 1.50 16.55 3.65
N ILE A 213 2.47 16.10 2.85
CA ILE A 213 2.28 15.79 1.43
C ILE A 213 3.25 14.71 0.96
N TYR A 214 2.81 13.93 -0.04
CA TYR A 214 3.66 13.01 -0.80
C TYR A 214 3.43 13.19 -2.30
N PRO A 215 4.28 13.95 -3.01
CA PRO A 215 4.24 14.02 -4.47
C PRO A 215 4.89 12.77 -5.09
N ARG A 216 4.21 12.15 -6.04
CA ARG A 216 4.71 11.01 -6.80
C ARG A 216 4.59 11.28 -8.30
N LEU A 217 5.58 11.98 -8.87
CA LEU A 217 5.67 12.31 -10.30
C LEU A 217 6.57 11.30 -11.02
N ALA A 218 6.29 10.01 -10.80
CA ALA A 218 6.99 8.89 -11.42
C ALA A 218 6.04 7.68 -11.49
N PRO A 219 6.27 6.71 -12.41
CA PRO A 219 5.38 5.58 -12.61
C PRO A 219 5.14 4.75 -11.34
N THR A 220 3.88 4.32 -11.16
CA THR A 220 3.43 3.32 -10.18
C THR A 220 2.26 2.56 -10.79
N MET A 221 2.01 1.37 -10.28
CA MET A 221 0.84 0.59 -10.68
C MET A 221 -0.33 0.81 -9.70
N GLU A 222 -1.53 0.40 -10.09
CA GLU A 222 -2.71 0.54 -9.23
C GLU A 222 -2.55 -0.17 -7.89
N TRP A 223 -1.96 -1.36 -7.86
CA TRP A 223 -1.76 -2.14 -6.64
C TRP A 223 -0.76 -1.52 -5.65
N ASP A 224 0.21 -0.68 -6.11
CA ASP A 224 1.12 0.07 -5.25
C ASP A 224 0.39 1.12 -4.39
N THR A 225 -0.78 1.58 -4.83
CA THR A 225 -1.46 2.73 -4.23
C THR A 225 -2.79 2.41 -3.57
N ALA A 226 -3.51 1.40 -4.03
CA ALA A 226 -4.92 1.20 -3.67
C ALA A 226 -5.14 1.00 -2.15
N ALA A 227 -4.31 0.20 -1.49
CA ALA A 227 -4.42 -0.03 -0.04
C ALA A 227 -4.11 1.24 0.75
N GLY A 228 -3.01 1.92 0.40
CA GLY A 228 -2.67 3.22 0.98
C GLY A 228 -3.73 4.29 0.73
N HIS A 229 -4.36 4.28 -0.46
CA HIS A 229 -5.44 5.21 -0.80
C HIS A 229 -6.66 5.03 0.12
N ALA A 230 -7.10 3.80 0.36
CA ALA A 230 -8.14 3.56 1.35
C ALA A 230 -7.76 4.14 2.73
N ILE A 231 -6.51 3.92 3.16
CA ILE A 231 -6.02 4.37 4.46
C ILE A 231 -6.01 5.91 4.55
N VAL A 232 -5.48 6.63 3.56
CA VAL A 232 -5.47 8.10 3.60
C VAL A 232 -6.88 8.68 3.51
N LYS A 233 -7.75 8.09 2.68
CA LYS A 233 -9.13 8.53 2.49
C LYS A 233 -9.93 8.48 3.79
N PHE A 234 -9.89 7.37 4.50
CA PHE A 234 -10.58 7.22 5.79
C PHE A 234 -9.85 7.90 6.95
N ALA A 235 -8.64 8.43 6.73
CA ALA A 235 -7.96 9.37 7.61
C ALA A 235 -8.30 10.86 7.31
N GLY A 236 -9.22 11.12 6.36
CA GLY A 236 -9.65 12.47 5.97
C GLY A 236 -8.72 13.19 4.99
N LYS A 237 -7.98 12.44 4.20
CA LYS A 237 -7.05 12.91 3.16
C LYS A 237 -7.37 12.23 1.83
N GLU A 238 -6.59 12.54 0.75
CA GLU A 238 -6.88 11.99 -0.56
C GLU A 238 -5.59 11.72 -1.37
N ILE A 239 -5.70 10.88 -2.40
CA ILE A 239 -4.69 10.75 -3.45
C ILE A 239 -5.27 11.35 -4.73
N LEU A 240 -4.71 12.49 -5.13
CA LEU A 240 -5.19 13.28 -6.25
C LEU A 240 -4.28 13.13 -7.47
N GLN A 241 -4.85 12.97 -8.64
CA GLN A 241 -4.13 13.03 -9.91
C GLN A 241 -3.47 14.39 -10.07
N PHE A 242 -2.19 14.41 -10.41
CA PHE A 242 -1.42 15.64 -10.51
C PHE A 242 -1.95 16.61 -11.58
N GLU A 243 -2.47 16.08 -12.69
CA GLU A 243 -2.86 16.90 -13.83
C GLU A 243 -4.21 17.62 -13.62
N ASN A 244 -5.16 16.98 -12.96
CA ASN A 244 -6.55 17.47 -12.90
C ASN A 244 -7.11 17.62 -11.48
N GLY A 245 -6.38 17.16 -10.46
CA GLY A 245 -6.81 17.22 -9.06
C GLY A 245 -7.94 16.27 -8.68
N GLU A 246 -8.34 15.35 -9.58
CA GLU A 246 -9.36 14.36 -9.29
C GLU A 246 -8.77 13.18 -8.51
N PRO A 247 -9.55 12.47 -7.68
CA PRO A 247 -9.08 11.27 -7.00
C PRO A 247 -8.58 10.19 -7.98
N LEU A 248 -7.60 9.39 -7.57
CA LEU A 248 -7.22 8.20 -8.31
C LEU A 248 -8.38 7.23 -8.41
N VAL A 249 -8.52 6.58 -9.57
CA VAL A 249 -9.50 5.53 -9.84
C VAL A 249 -8.80 4.23 -10.21
N TYR A 250 -9.46 3.12 -9.93
CA TYR A 250 -8.92 1.76 -10.04
C TYR A 250 -9.72 0.93 -11.05
N ASN A 251 -9.09 -0.15 -11.55
CA ASN A 251 -9.61 -1.01 -12.61
C ASN A 251 -9.64 -0.33 -13.98
N LYS A 252 -8.65 0.52 -14.25
CA LYS A 252 -8.48 1.12 -15.59
C LYS A 252 -8.06 0.06 -16.61
N GLU A 253 -8.23 0.33 -17.90
CA GLU A 253 -7.72 -0.54 -18.96
C GLU A 253 -6.20 -0.75 -18.82
N HIS A 254 -5.46 0.35 -18.64
CA HIS A 254 -4.05 0.33 -18.28
C HIS A 254 -3.91 0.55 -16.77
N LEU A 255 -3.30 -0.42 -16.08
CA LEU A 255 -3.16 -0.40 -14.62
C LEU A 255 -2.07 0.55 -14.12
N LEU A 256 -1.40 1.29 -15.02
CA LEU A 256 -0.47 2.35 -14.65
C LEU A 256 -1.24 3.55 -14.08
N ASN A 257 -0.77 4.08 -12.96
CA ASN A 257 -1.32 5.30 -12.38
C ASN A 257 -0.83 6.54 -13.14
N PRO A 258 -1.67 7.60 -13.27
CA PRO A 258 -1.15 8.93 -13.54
C PRO A 258 -0.25 9.39 -12.39
N TRP A 259 0.53 10.44 -12.60
CA TRP A 259 1.23 11.12 -11.50
C TRP A 259 0.24 11.63 -10.47
N PHE A 260 0.60 11.60 -9.20
CA PHE A 260 -0.33 11.94 -8.13
C PHE A 260 0.33 12.66 -6.95
N ILE A 261 -0.51 13.26 -6.15
CA ILE A 261 -0.18 13.89 -4.86
C ILE A 261 -1.04 13.24 -3.79
N VAL A 262 -0.45 12.95 -2.64
CA VAL A 262 -1.16 12.53 -1.43
C VAL A 262 -1.17 13.69 -0.45
N GLU A 263 -2.36 14.18 -0.03
CA GLU A 263 -2.48 15.32 0.89
C GLU A 263 -3.77 15.32 1.73
#